data_d0e84ee9fd04f671f505b6e8dfb3c93c
#
_entry.id   d0e84ee9fd04f671f505b6e8dfb3c93c
#
_cell.length_a   1.000
_cell.length_b   1.000
_cell.length_c   1.000
_cell.angle_alpha   90.00
_cell.angle_beta   90.00
_cell.angle_gamma   90.00
#
_symmetry.space_group_name_H-M   'P 1'
#
loop_
_entity.id
_entity.type
_entity.pdbx_description
1 polymer ?
#
loop_
_entity_poly.entity_id
_entity_poly.type
_entity_poly.pdbx_seq_one_letter_code
_entity_poly.pdbx_strand_id
1 'polypeptide(L)'
;WHATTAIQEAREACGGAGYLAENRLIALKADTDVFTTFEGDNHVLTQLVAKELLTAYADDIKGMSPVEWVRFAANFASERVMKRTAAQTIMQTILDSRQDNEEEGSLFNRGTQVQMFEDREEYMLASVARRLQAKSKEMSAFDAFNSVQDHVLHAATAHIDRIILEAFVAGIDACEDEEAREILGMVCDLYALSVIEGDKAWFVEHRFLSTERAKAVTRGINDRCRRLRPYAEMLVDGFGIPEQLR
;
A
#
# COMPACT_ATOMS: atom_id res chain seq x y z
N TRP A 1 8.01 9.30 7.08
CA TRP A 1 6.93 8.92 8.01
C TRP A 1 7.17 7.55 8.64
N HIS A 2 7.48 6.53 7.85
CA HIS A 2 7.63 5.16 8.35
C HIS A 2 8.71 5.06 9.46
N ALA A 3 9.90 5.61 9.23
CA ALA A 3 10.97 5.59 10.22
C ALA A 3 10.59 6.32 11.53
N THR A 4 9.98 7.51 11.41
CA THR A 4 9.53 8.28 12.58
C THR A 4 8.48 7.51 13.40
N THR A 5 7.53 6.85 12.71
CA THR A 5 6.51 6.00 13.36
C THR A 5 7.16 4.79 14.04
N ALA A 6 8.04 4.07 13.35
CA ALA A 6 8.73 2.90 13.91
C ALA A 6 9.57 3.25 15.16
N ILE A 7 10.28 4.38 15.13
CA ILE A 7 11.05 4.85 16.30
C ILE A 7 10.11 5.23 17.46
N GLN A 8 8.96 5.84 17.17
CA GLN A 8 7.96 6.16 18.18
C GLN A 8 7.42 4.91 18.87
N GLU A 9 7.04 3.90 18.10
CA GLU A 9 6.53 2.62 18.61
C GLU A 9 7.60 1.89 19.42
N ALA A 10 8.83 1.84 18.93
CA ALA A 10 9.96 1.25 19.67
C ALA A 10 10.19 1.95 21.02
N ARG A 11 10.15 3.29 21.03
CA ARG A 11 10.29 4.09 22.26
C ARG A 11 9.17 3.77 23.26
N GLU A 12 7.94 3.67 22.81
CA GLU A 12 6.79 3.34 23.66
C GLU A 12 6.89 1.91 24.20
N ALA A 13 7.31 0.95 23.38
CA ALA A 13 7.54 -0.43 23.79
C ALA A 13 8.61 -0.58 24.87
N CYS A 14 9.60 0.31 24.89
CA CYS A 14 10.65 0.36 25.95
C CYS A 14 10.16 0.98 27.26
N GLY A 15 8.94 1.51 27.33
CA GLY A 15 8.41 2.17 28.52
C GLY A 15 9.28 3.33 29.01
N GLY A 16 9.58 3.40 30.31
CA GLY A 16 10.43 4.47 30.89
C GLY A 16 11.84 4.51 30.31
N ALA A 17 12.42 3.37 29.95
CA ALA A 17 13.73 3.28 29.33
C ALA A 17 13.78 4.00 27.97
N GLY A 18 12.66 4.10 27.26
CA GLY A 18 12.58 4.83 25.98
C GLY A 18 12.81 6.34 26.10
N TYR A 19 12.81 6.89 27.31
CA TYR A 19 13.12 8.30 27.57
C TYR A 19 14.56 8.56 28.04
N LEU A 20 15.31 7.51 28.35
CA LEU A 20 16.69 7.66 28.79
C LEU A 20 17.58 8.08 27.61
N ALA A 21 18.40 9.11 27.82
CA ALA A 21 19.28 9.65 26.77
C ALA A 21 20.28 8.61 26.26
N GLU A 22 20.72 7.69 27.10
CA GLU A 22 21.64 6.58 26.78
C GLU A 22 21.03 5.61 25.74
N ASN A 23 19.71 5.45 25.71
CA ASN A 23 19.01 4.60 24.74
C ASN A 23 18.74 5.32 23.40
N ARG A 24 19.04 6.61 23.27
CA ARG A 24 19.05 7.42 22.05
C ARG A 24 17.75 7.54 21.27
N LEU A 25 16.67 6.86 21.65
CA LEU A 25 15.41 6.80 20.88
C LEU A 25 14.76 8.18 20.69
N ILE A 26 14.88 9.09 21.69
CA ILE A 26 14.37 10.47 21.58
C ILE A 26 15.21 11.25 20.56
N ALA A 27 16.54 11.15 20.62
CA ALA A 27 17.43 11.82 19.69
C ALA A 27 17.22 11.31 18.25
N LEU A 28 17.16 9.99 18.05
CA LEU A 28 16.86 9.38 16.76
C LEU A 28 15.52 9.83 16.18
N LYS A 29 14.50 9.97 17.03
CA LYS A 29 13.21 10.49 16.58
C LYS A 29 13.30 11.95 16.12
N ALA A 30 13.97 12.80 16.90
CA ALA A 30 14.15 14.22 16.57
C ALA A 30 14.96 14.39 15.26
N ASP A 31 16.05 13.62 15.11
CA ASP A 31 16.88 13.63 13.92
C ASP A 31 16.10 13.14 12.69
N THR A 32 15.29 12.09 12.83
CA THR A 32 14.50 11.51 11.74
C THR A 32 13.35 12.43 11.33
N ASP A 33 12.79 13.19 12.27
CA ASP A 33 11.66 14.10 12.00
C ASP A 33 12.03 15.20 11.00
N VAL A 34 13.29 15.62 10.97
CA VAL A 34 13.83 16.60 10.01
C VAL A 34 13.64 16.10 8.56
N PHE A 35 13.77 14.80 8.31
CA PHE A 35 13.63 14.20 6.97
C PHE A 35 12.23 14.32 6.39
N THR A 36 11.24 14.65 7.19
CA THR A 36 9.88 14.87 6.68
C THR A 36 9.71 16.19 5.93
N THR A 37 10.69 17.11 6.04
CA THR A 37 10.56 18.48 5.53
C THR A 37 11.81 19.04 4.84
N PHE A 38 13.04 18.66 5.23
CA PHE A 38 14.25 19.41 4.82
C PHE A 38 14.67 19.23 3.35
N GLU A 39 14.34 18.09 2.73
CA GLU A 39 14.52 17.85 1.28
C GLU A 39 13.21 17.96 0.49
N GLY A 40 12.22 18.61 1.07
CA GLY A 40 10.87 18.76 0.58
C GLY A 40 9.87 18.13 1.55
N ASP A 41 8.76 18.82 1.74
CA ASP A 41 7.65 18.28 2.54
C ASP A 41 7.12 16.99 1.91
N ASN A 42 6.93 15.96 2.71
CA ASN A 42 6.49 14.64 2.23
C ASN A 42 5.16 14.67 1.45
N HIS A 43 4.22 15.56 1.80
CA HIS A 43 2.98 15.71 1.04
C HIS A 43 3.24 16.31 -0.33
N VAL A 44 4.15 17.30 -0.41
CA VAL A 44 4.56 17.92 -1.70
C VAL A 44 5.28 16.90 -2.58
N LEU A 45 6.17 16.09 -2.01
CA LEU A 45 6.84 15.00 -2.74
C LEU A 45 5.85 13.95 -3.24
N THR A 46 4.85 13.61 -2.43
CA THR A 46 3.77 12.69 -2.84
C THR A 46 2.92 13.29 -3.97
N GLN A 47 2.67 14.61 -3.96
CA GLN A 47 2.00 15.29 -5.08
C GLN A 47 2.84 15.27 -6.35
N LEU A 48 4.16 15.35 -6.25
CA LEU A 48 5.06 15.23 -7.40
C LEU A 48 4.94 13.85 -8.04
N VAL A 49 4.94 12.79 -7.23
CA VAL A 49 4.69 11.42 -7.72
C VAL A 49 3.34 11.34 -8.42
N ALA A 50 2.27 11.86 -7.80
CA ALA A 50 0.94 11.88 -8.40
C ALA A 50 0.90 12.62 -9.74
N LYS A 51 1.62 13.75 -9.86
CA LYS A 51 1.71 14.52 -11.11
C LYS A 51 2.32 13.67 -12.23
N GLU A 52 3.42 12.96 -11.95
CA GLU A 52 4.06 12.09 -12.94
C GLU A 52 3.12 10.96 -13.36
N LEU A 53 2.45 10.31 -12.41
CA LEU A 53 1.46 9.27 -12.68
C LEU A 53 0.30 9.75 -13.55
N LEU A 54 -0.26 10.92 -13.22
CA LEU A 54 -1.36 11.50 -14.00
C LEU A 54 -0.90 11.93 -15.39
N THR A 55 0.37 12.36 -15.54
CA THR A 55 0.95 12.71 -16.84
C THR A 55 1.12 11.46 -17.69
N ALA A 56 1.70 10.39 -17.15
CA ALA A 56 1.84 9.12 -17.84
C ALA A 56 0.46 8.56 -18.24
N TYR A 57 -0.49 8.57 -17.31
CA TYR A 57 -1.87 8.16 -17.57
C TYR A 57 -2.54 8.99 -18.67
N ALA A 58 -2.30 10.31 -18.70
CA ALA A 58 -2.82 11.20 -19.73
C ALA A 58 -2.15 10.95 -21.09
N ASP A 59 -0.88 10.59 -21.13
CA ASP A 59 -0.14 10.26 -22.35
C ASP A 59 -0.65 8.96 -22.99
N ASP A 60 -0.98 7.97 -22.18
CA ASP A 60 -1.59 6.71 -22.64
C ASP A 60 -2.97 6.93 -23.30
N ILE A 61 -3.67 7.99 -22.94
CA ILE A 61 -5.00 8.32 -23.45
C ILE A 61 -5.00 9.48 -24.48
N LYS A 62 -3.88 10.12 -24.77
CA LYS A 62 -3.76 11.25 -25.75
C LYS A 62 -4.24 10.91 -27.17
N GLY A 63 -4.32 9.63 -27.51
CA GLY A 63 -4.87 9.16 -28.80
C GLY A 63 -6.38 9.07 -28.81
N MET A 64 -7.06 9.27 -27.70
CA MET A 64 -8.51 9.08 -27.57
C MET A 64 -9.26 10.40 -27.75
N SER A 65 -10.36 10.36 -28.51
CA SER A 65 -11.30 11.50 -28.56
C SER A 65 -11.93 11.72 -27.16
N PRO A 66 -12.44 12.95 -26.86
CA PRO A 66 -13.11 13.22 -25.58
C PRO A 66 -14.24 12.23 -25.25
N VAL A 67 -14.91 11.71 -26.26
CA VAL A 67 -15.99 10.72 -26.12
C VAL A 67 -15.43 9.32 -25.81
N GLU A 68 -14.32 8.95 -26.47
CA GLU A 68 -13.62 7.70 -26.20
C GLU A 68 -12.97 7.73 -24.81
N TRP A 69 -12.41 8.89 -24.42
CA TRP A 69 -11.87 9.09 -23.08
C TRP A 69 -12.96 8.96 -21.97
N VAL A 70 -14.12 9.61 -22.15
CA VAL A 70 -15.26 9.46 -21.22
C VAL A 70 -15.77 8.02 -21.20
N ARG A 71 -15.79 7.36 -22.35
CA ARG A 71 -16.18 5.96 -22.47
C ARG A 71 -15.13 5.04 -21.86
N PHE A 72 -13.85 5.31 -22.07
CA PHE A 72 -12.73 4.60 -21.43
C PHE A 72 -12.78 4.77 -19.93
N ALA A 73 -12.82 6.00 -19.39
CA ALA A 73 -12.90 6.26 -17.96
C ALA A 73 -14.17 5.71 -17.30
N ALA A 74 -15.31 5.73 -18.02
CA ALA A 74 -16.56 5.12 -17.55
C ALA A 74 -16.55 3.60 -17.66
N ASN A 75 -15.99 3.04 -18.73
CA ASN A 75 -15.89 1.60 -18.94
C ASN A 75 -14.78 0.99 -18.07
N PHE A 76 -13.65 1.67 -17.92
CA PHE A 76 -12.53 1.25 -17.08
C PHE A 76 -12.97 1.12 -15.62
N ALA A 77 -13.74 2.08 -15.12
CA ALA A 77 -14.31 2.01 -13.78
C ALA A 77 -15.55 1.11 -13.68
N SER A 78 -16.34 0.97 -14.74
CA SER A 78 -17.59 0.18 -14.69
C SER A 78 -17.45 -1.23 -15.24
N GLU A 79 -16.68 -1.46 -16.30
CA GLU A 79 -16.55 -2.81 -16.88
C GLU A 79 -15.61 -3.70 -16.07
N ARG A 80 -14.48 -3.19 -15.60
CA ARG A 80 -13.61 -3.99 -14.73
C ARG A 80 -14.21 -4.15 -13.35
N VAL A 81 -14.76 -3.09 -12.76
CA VAL A 81 -15.45 -3.19 -11.46
C VAL A 81 -16.75 -4.00 -11.60
N MET A 82 -17.57 -3.84 -12.65
CA MET A 82 -18.82 -4.63 -12.79
C MET A 82 -18.58 -6.05 -13.28
N LYS A 83 -17.71 -6.30 -14.27
CA LYS A 83 -17.39 -7.68 -14.69
C LYS A 83 -16.66 -8.44 -13.60
N ARG A 84 -15.79 -7.76 -12.88
CA ARG A 84 -15.08 -8.34 -11.74
C ARG A 84 -16.00 -8.46 -10.53
N THR A 85 -16.85 -7.48 -10.25
CA THR A 85 -17.78 -7.51 -9.11
C THR A 85 -18.81 -8.63 -9.28
N ALA A 86 -19.32 -8.85 -10.48
CA ALA A 86 -20.24 -9.97 -10.74
C ALA A 86 -19.52 -11.32 -10.69
N ALA A 87 -18.35 -11.44 -11.35
CA ALA A 87 -17.56 -12.66 -11.33
C ALA A 87 -16.94 -12.91 -9.93
N GLN A 88 -16.47 -11.88 -9.24
CA GLN A 88 -15.96 -11.98 -7.88
C GLN A 88 -17.06 -12.22 -6.84
N THR A 89 -18.24 -11.62 -7.00
CA THR A 89 -19.38 -11.91 -6.12
C THR A 89 -19.84 -13.35 -6.30
N ILE A 90 -19.89 -13.86 -7.54
CA ILE A 90 -20.19 -15.26 -7.81
C ILE A 90 -19.06 -16.17 -7.32
N MET A 91 -17.81 -15.81 -7.57
CA MET A 91 -16.64 -16.57 -7.11
C MET A 91 -16.49 -16.50 -5.59
N GLN A 92 -16.73 -15.34 -4.96
CA GLN A 92 -16.78 -15.21 -3.50
C GLN A 92 -17.97 -15.97 -2.90
N THR A 93 -19.16 -15.94 -3.49
CA THR A 93 -20.29 -16.73 -3.02
C THR A 93 -20.02 -18.24 -3.15
N ILE A 94 -19.27 -18.65 -4.18
CA ILE A 94 -18.84 -20.04 -4.36
C ILE A 94 -17.70 -20.40 -3.39
N LEU A 95 -16.79 -19.46 -3.10
CA LEU A 95 -15.69 -19.64 -2.12
C LEU A 95 -16.21 -19.59 -0.69
N ASP A 96 -17.17 -18.69 -0.37
CA ASP A 96 -17.85 -18.62 0.92
C ASP A 96 -18.66 -19.90 1.23
N SER A 97 -19.05 -20.64 0.18
CA SER A 97 -19.68 -21.97 0.30
C SER A 97 -18.69 -23.14 0.39
N ARG A 98 -17.40 -22.91 0.19
CA ARG A 98 -16.32 -23.88 0.28
C ARG A 98 -15.33 -23.46 1.37
N GLN A 99 -15.57 -23.94 2.58
CA GLN A 99 -14.69 -24.02 3.76
C GLN A 99 -13.62 -22.91 4.02
N ASP A 100 -13.65 -22.38 5.24
CA ASP A 100 -12.82 -21.33 5.86
C ASP A 100 -11.29 -21.37 5.59
N ASN A 101 -10.73 -22.51 5.18
CA ASN A 101 -9.28 -22.67 5.01
C ASN A 101 -8.72 -22.23 3.65
N GLU A 102 -9.53 -22.20 2.58
CA GLU A 102 -9.06 -21.76 1.24
C GLU A 102 -9.04 -20.24 1.11
N GLU A 103 -9.88 -19.53 1.86
CA GLU A 103 -9.95 -18.05 1.81
C GLU A 103 -8.77 -17.39 2.53
N GLU A 104 -8.35 -17.93 3.66
CA GLU A 104 -7.13 -17.47 4.33
C GLU A 104 -5.89 -17.75 3.47
N GLY A 105 -5.82 -18.91 2.83
CA GLY A 105 -4.73 -19.27 1.92
C GLY A 105 -4.55 -18.29 0.76
N SER A 106 -5.63 -17.73 0.25
CA SER A 106 -5.57 -16.77 -0.87
C SER A 106 -4.94 -15.44 -0.49
N LEU A 107 -5.04 -14.99 0.77
CA LEU A 107 -4.42 -13.75 1.27
C LEU A 107 -2.90 -13.81 1.32
N PHE A 108 -2.34 -15.02 1.40
CA PHE A 108 -0.89 -15.28 1.39
C PHE A 108 -0.37 -15.65 -0.01
N ASN A 109 -1.24 -15.70 -1.01
CA ASN A 109 -0.84 -15.89 -2.38
C ASN A 109 -0.26 -14.59 -2.95
N ARG A 110 1.00 -14.62 -3.36
CA ARG A 110 1.74 -13.46 -3.86
C ARG A 110 1.06 -12.80 -5.06
N GLY A 111 0.59 -13.60 -6.01
CA GLY A 111 -0.14 -13.09 -7.17
C GLY A 111 -1.44 -12.37 -6.77
N THR A 112 -2.16 -12.88 -5.76
CA THR A 112 -3.36 -12.21 -5.22
C THR A 112 -3.01 -10.89 -4.56
N GLN A 113 -1.92 -10.83 -3.78
CA GLN A 113 -1.47 -9.59 -3.13
C GLN A 113 -1.10 -8.52 -4.17
N VAL A 114 -0.25 -8.87 -5.15
CA VAL A 114 0.14 -7.96 -6.24
C VAL A 114 -1.09 -7.45 -6.98
N GLN A 115 -2.01 -8.35 -7.33
CA GLN A 115 -3.22 -7.97 -8.04
C GLN A 115 -4.12 -7.02 -7.24
N MET A 116 -4.22 -7.20 -5.92
CA MET A 116 -5.01 -6.29 -5.06
C MET A 116 -4.39 -4.87 -5.03
N PHE A 117 -3.07 -4.76 -5.05
CA PHE A 117 -2.36 -3.48 -5.08
C PHE A 117 -2.49 -2.79 -6.44
N GLU A 118 -2.35 -3.54 -7.55
CA GLU A 118 -2.59 -3.04 -8.90
C GLU A 118 -4.03 -2.51 -9.06
N ASP A 119 -5.01 -3.28 -8.63
CA ASP A 119 -6.42 -2.90 -8.69
C ASP A 119 -6.74 -1.64 -7.88
N ARG A 120 -6.13 -1.51 -6.70
CA ARG A 120 -6.27 -0.32 -5.84
C ARG A 120 -5.71 0.92 -6.52
N GLU A 121 -4.49 0.85 -7.03
CA GLU A 121 -3.87 1.96 -7.75
C GLU A 121 -4.68 2.38 -8.96
N GLU A 122 -5.01 1.42 -9.82
CA GLU A 122 -5.76 1.63 -11.04
C GLU A 122 -7.13 2.30 -10.77
N TYR A 123 -7.84 1.84 -9.76
CA TYR A 123 -9.11 2.43 -9.35
C TYR A 123 -8.95 3.86 -8.85
N MET A 124 -7.95 4.12 -8.00
CA MET A 124 -7.70 5.44 -7.43
C MET A 124 -7.29 6.44 -8.51
N LEU A 125 -6.39 6.07 -9.43
CA LEU A 125 -6.00 6.93 -10.56
C LEU A 125 -7.18 7.26 -11.46
N ALA A 126 -8.00 6.28 -11.83
CA ALA A 126 -9.21 6.51 -12.62
C ALA A 126 -10.22 7.41 -11.90
N SER A 127 -10.33 7.28 -10.57
CA SER A 127 -11.19 8.15 -9.75
C SER A 127 -10.72 9.59 -9.74
N VAL A 128 -9.42 9.82 -9.55
CA VAL A 128 -8.80 11.16 -9.60
C VAL A 128 -9.00 11.79 -10.98
N ALA A 129 -8.70 11.06 -12.06
CA ALA A 129 -8.84 11.55 -13.42
C ALA A 129 -10.28 12.02 -13.73
N ARG A 130 -11.28 11.22 -13.33
CA ARG A 130 -12.70 11.58 -13.48
C ARG A 130 -13.08 12.85 -12.70
N ARG A 131 -12.60 12.98 -11.46
CA ARG A 131 -12.85 14.15 -10.61
C ARG A 131 -12.21 15.41 -11.19
N LEU A 132 -10.96 15.33 -11.61
CA LEU A 132 -10.25 16.43 -12.27
C LEU A 132 -10.98 16.88 -13.54
N GLN A 133 -11.41 15.95 -14.38
CA GLN A 133 -12.16 16.26 -15.59
C GLN A 133 -13.51 16.94 -15.29
N ALA A 134 -14.23 16.49 -14.28
CA ALA A 134 -15.49 17.11 -13.90
C ALA A 134 -15.26 18.55 -13.41
N LYS A 135 -14.26 18.73 -12.52
CA LYS A 135 -13.95 20.04 -11.91
C LYS A 135 -13.32 21.03 -12.88
N SER A 136 -12.51 20.58 -13.84
CA SER A 136 -11.90 21.47 -14.86
C SER A 136 -12.90 22.16 -15.79
N LYS A 137 -14.16 21.74 -15.78
CA LYS A 137 -15.25 22.43 -16.51
C LYS A 137 -15.83 23.61 -15.74
N GLU A 138 -15.63 23.65 -14.42
CA GLU A 138 -16.25 24.60 -13.51
C GLU A 138 -15.26 25.65 -12.97
N MET A 139 -13.96 25.30 -12.96
CA MET A 139 -12.92 26.11 -12.32
C MET A 139 -11.57 26.00 -13.05
N SER A 140 -10.58 26.80 -12.62
CA SER A 140 -9.22 26.73 -13.16
C SER A 140 -8.58 25.35 -12.90
N ALA A 141 -7.60 24.95 -13.71
CA ALA A 141 -6.87 23.70 -13.52
C ALA A 141 -6.21 23.60 -12.13
N PHE A 142 -5.71 24.73 -11.60
CA PHE A 142 -5.12 24.81 -10.27
C PHE A 142 -6.16 24.57 -9.18
N ASP A 143 -7.32 25.24 -9.26
CA ASP A 143 -8.39 25.07 -8.28
C ASP A 143 -9.00 23.66 -8.35
N ALA A 144 -9.15 23.11 -9.57
CA ALA A 144 -9.61 21.74 -9.77
C ALA A 144 -8.66 20.74 -9.11
N PHE A 145 -7.35 20.88 -9.29
CA PHE A 145 -6.34 20.05 -8.65
C PHE A 145 -6.42 20.16 -7.12
N ASN A 146 -6.44 21.37 -6.59
CA ASN A 146 -6.53 21.62 -5.15
C ASN A 146 -7.82 21.02 -4.53
N SER A 147 -8.94 21.04 -5.25
CA SER A 147 -10.22 20.53 -4.77
C SER A 147 -10.30 19.00 -4.65
N VAL A 148 -9.32 18.27 -5.22
CA VAL A 148 -9.25 16.80 -5.18
C VAL A 148 -7.91 16.28 -4.64
N GLN A 149 -7.19 17.13 -3.92
CA GLN A 149 -5.82 16.87 -3.48
C GLN A 149 -5.71 15.64 -2.57
N ASP A 150 -6.69 15.39 -1.71
CA ASP A 150 -6.80 14.20 -0.88
C ASP A 150 -6.82 12.92 -1.72
N HIS A 151 -7.62 12.88 -2.79
CA HIS A 151 -7.66 11.74 -3.71
C HIS A 151 -6.36 11.58 -4.51
N VAL A 152 -5.72 12.70 -4.86
CA VAL A 152 -4.42 12.71 -5.55
C VAL A 152 -3.34 12.08 -4.66
N LEU A 153 -3.28 12.45 -3.38
CA LEU A 153 -2.35 11.88 -2.42
C LEU A 153 -2.60 10.37 -2.19
N HIS A 154 -3.86 9.96 -2.09
CA HIS A 154 -4.21 8.54 -1.94
C HIS A 154 -3.78 7.72 -3.17
N ALA A 155 -3.98 8.23 -4.39
CA ALA A 155 -3.54 7.54 -5.60
C ALA A 155 -2.02 7.39 -5.66
N ALA A 156 -1.27 8.43 -5.30
CA ALA A 156 0.19 8.36 -5.21
C ALA A 156 0.66 7.37 -4.14
N THR A 157 0.00 7.34 -2.97
CA THR A 157 0.31 6.37 -1.91
C THR A 157 0.06 4.94 -2.40
N ALA A 158 -1.06 4.69 -3.08
CA ALA A 158 -1.37 3.37 -3.63
C ALA A 158 -0.30 2.91 -4.65
N HIS A 159 0.20 3.82 -5.47
CA HIS A 159 1.30 3.55 -6.40
C HIS A 159 2.61 3.20 -5.66
N ILE A 160 2.98 4.01 -4.66
CA ILE A 160 4.19 3.78 -3.85
C ILE A 160 4.10 2.41 -3.17
N ASP A 161 2.96 2.09 -2.55
CA ASP A 161 2.75 0.80 -1.89
C ASP A 161 2.92 -0.37 -2.86
N ARG A 162 2.40 -0.25 -4.10
CA ARG A 162 2.56 -1.27 -5.14
C ARG A 162 4.02 -1.46 -5.54
N ILE A 163 4.74 -0.36 -5.81
CA ILE A 163 6.16 -0.43 -6.19
C ILE A 163 6.99 -1.08 -5.08
N ILE A 164 6.71 -0.76 -3.81
CA ILE A 164 7.40 -1.39 -2.68
C ILE A 164 7.12 -2.90 -2.67
N LEU A 165 5.87 -3.33 -2.85
CA LEU A 165 5.53 -4.74 -2.91
C LEU A 165 6.23 -5.46 -4.06
N GLU A 166 6.23 -4.88 -5.26
CA GLU A 166 6.91 -5.44 -6.44
C GLU A 166 8.43 -5.56 -6.23
N ALA A 167 9.06 -4.52 -5.67
CA ALA A 167 10.48 -4.56 -5.34
C ALA A 167 10.78 -5.62 -4.29
N PHE A 168 9.89 -5.81 -3.31
CA PHE A 168 10.01 -6.86 -2.30
C PHE A 168 9.94 -8.26 -2.94
N VAL A 169 8.97 -8.49 -3.82
CA VAL A 169 8.81 -9.74 -4.57
C VAL A 169 10.06 -10.03 -5.41
N ALA A 170 10.54 -9.04 -6.17
CA ALA A 170 11.74 -9.19 -6.97
C ALA A 170 12.98 -9.53 -6.11
N GLY A 171 13.11 -8.92 -4.93
CA GLY A 171 14.18 -9.23 -3.99
C GLY A 171 14.11 -10.67 -3.44
N ILE A 172 12.91 -11.15 -3.13
CA ILE A 172 12.68 -12.53 -2.68
C ILE A 172 13.02 -13.52 -3.80
N ASP A 173 12.60 -13.24 -5.03
CA ASP A 173 12.87 -14.11 -6.19
C ASP A 173 14.38 -14.19 -6.51
N ALA A 174 15.13 -13.11 -6.27
CA ALA A 174 16.56 -13.06 -6.43
C ALA A 174 17.35 -13.67 -5.26
N CYS A 175 16.71 -13.99 -4.15
CA CYS A 175 17.37 -14.55 -2.96
C CYS A 175 17.72 -16.02 -3.20
N GLU A 176 19.01 -16.36 -3.14
CA GLU A 176 19.51 -17.73 -3.35
C GLU A 176 19.36 -18.61 -2.09
N ASP A 177 19.40 -18.01 -0.91
CA ASP A 177 19.24 -18.71 0.36
C ASP A 177 17.77 -19.05 0.62
N GLU A 178 17.46 -20.34 0.78
CA GLU A 178 16.08 -20.81 0.90
C GLU A 178 15.44 -20.42 2.24
N GLU A 179 16.20 -20.45 3.34
CA GLU A 179 15.71 -20.04 4.66
C GLU A 179 15.44 -18.53 4.71
N ALA A 180 16.38 -17.72 4.21
CA ALA A 180 16.19 -16.27 4.09
C ALA A 180 14.99 -15.94 3.19
N ARG A 181 14.81 -16.65 2.08
CA ARG A 181 13.66 -16.47 1.18
C ARG A 181 12.33 -16.75 1.87
N GLU A 182 12.25 -17.79 2.68
CA GLU A 182 11.05 -18.11 3.46
C GLU A 182 10.73 -17.01 4.48
N ILE A 183 11.74 -16.55 5.25
CA ILE A 183 11.58 -15.49 6.25
C ILE A 183 11.18 -14.18 5.59
N LEU A 184 11.86 -13.78 4.52
CA LEU A 184 11.53 -12.57 3.75
C LEU A 184 10.13 -12.67 3.13
N GLY A 185 9.70 -13.87 2.71
CA GLY A 185 8.34 -14.13 2.26
C GLY A 185 7.30 -13.81 3.34
N MET A 186 7.54 -14.21 4.60
CA MET A 186 6.67 -13.85 5.71
C MET A 186 6.66 -12.34 6.02
N VAL A 187 7.81 -11.67 5.90
CA VAL A 187 7.89 -10.20 6.05
C VAL A 187 7.10 -9.48 4.95
N CYS A 188 7.22 -9.96 3.71
CA CYS A 188 6.47 -9.43 2.58
C CYS A 188 4.95 -9.64 2.75
N ASP A 189 4.51 -10.79 3.24
CA ASP A 189 3.11 -11.02 3.61
C ASP A 189 2.64 -10.03 4.66
N LEU A 190 3.45 -9.82 5.71
CA LEU A 190 3.13 -8.86 6.77
C LEU A 190 3.00 -7.44 6.21
N TYR A 191 3.91 -7.02 5.31
CA TYR A 191 3.82 -5.74 4.61
C TYR A 191 2.50 -5.63 3.83
N ALA A 192 2.22 -6.59 2.95
CA ALA A 192 1.03 -6.56 2.11
C ALA A 192 -0.26 -6.53 2.94
N LEU A 193 -0.36 -7.39 3.95
CA LEU A 193 -1.53 -7.44 4.83
C LEU A 193 -1.67 -6.15 5.67
N SER A 194 -0.56 -5.53 6.10
CA SER A 194 -0.60 -4.29 6.87
C SER A 194 -1.12 -3.11 6.04
N VAL A 195 -0.73 -3.02 4.76
CA VAL A 195 -1.27 -2.02 3.82
C VAL A 195 -2.76 -2.24 3.59
N ILE A 196 -3.18 -3.51 3.38
CA ILE A 196 -4.60 -3.85 3.22
C ILE A 196 -5.40 -3.53 4.50
N GLU A 197 -4.83 -3.80 5.68
CA GLU A 197 -5.46 -3.47 6.98
C GLU A 197 -5.64 -1.96 7.15
N GLY A 198 -4.64 -1.17 6.76
CA GLY A 198 -4.67 0.30 6.83
C GLY A 198 -5.80 0.90 5.98
N ASP A 199 -6.06 0.31 4.81
CA ASP A 199 -7.09 0.74 3.87
C ASP A 199 -8.31 -0.22 3.81
N LYS A 200 -8.50 -1.02 4.86
CA LYS A 200 -9.52 -2.09 4.90
C LYS A 200 -10.93 -1.59 4.56
N ALA A 201 -11.29 -0.41 5.02
CA ALA A 201 -12.58 0.19 4.72
C ALA A 201 -12.75 0.39 3.21
N TRP A 202 -11.74 0.94 2.54
CA TRP A 202 -11.73 1.13 1.10
C TRP A 202 -11.88 -0.19 0.34
N PHE A 203 -11.11 -1.22 0.71
CA PHE A 203 -11.20 -2.55 0.07
C PHE A 203 -12.58 -3.18 0.21
N VAL A 204 -13.23 -3.02 1.37
CA VAL A 204 -14.60 -3.54 1.61
C VAL A 204 -15.65 -2.73 0.87
N GLU A 205 -15.58 -1.39 0.90
CA GLU A 205 -16.51 -0.50 0.21
C GLU A 205 -16.53 -0.73 -1.30
N HIS A 206 -15.35 -0.99 -1.88
CA HIS A 206 -15.20 -1.22 -3.31
C HIS A 206 -15.26 -2.72 -3.69
N ARG A 207 -15.62 -3.58 -2.73
CA ARG A 207 -15.82 -5.03 -2.92
C ARG A 207 -14.60 -5.79 -3.41
N PHE A 208 -13.41 -5.29 -3.12
CA PHE A 208 -12.16 -6.04 -3.32
C PHE A 208 -11.88 -7.02 -2.18
N LEU A 209 -12.58 -6.87 -1.06
CA LEU A 209 -12.44 -7.69 0.13
C LEU A 209 -13.82 -7.97 0.72
N SER A 210 -14.15 -9.24 0.99
CA SER A 210 -15.36 -9.58 1.75
C SER A 210 -15.16 -9.26 3.25
N THR A 211 -16.26 -9.20 4.00
CA THR A 211 -16.20 -8.96 5.45
C THR A 211 -15.42 -10.07 6.18
N GLU A 212 -15.57 -11.31 5.73
CA GLU A 212 -14.88 -12.48 6.27
C GLU A 212 -13.37 -12.40 6.01
N ARG A 213 -12.98 -12.09 4.77
CA ARG A 213 -11.57 -11.88 4.40
C ARG A 213 -10.97 -10.67 5.12
N ALA A 214 -11.73 -9.61 5.36
CA ALA A 214 -11.29 -8.46 6.15
C ALA A 214 -10.92 -8.84 7.60
N LYS A 215 -11.67 -9.76 8.20
CA LYS A 215 -11.31 -10.35 9.50
C LYS A 215 -10.10 -11.28 9.41
N ALA A 216 -9.97 -12.02 8.31
CA ALA A 216 -8.83 -12.89 8.06
C ALA A 216 -7.51 -12.12 7.90
N VAL A 217 -7.53 -10.91 7.31
CA VAL A 217 -6.36 -10.00 7.24
C VAL A 217 -5.78 -9.74 8.62
N THR A 218 -6.60 -9.32 9.59
CA THR A 218 -6.15 -9.07 10.97
C THR A 218 -5.58 -10.33 11.63
N ARG A 219 -6.21 -11.50 11.43
CA ARG A 219 -5.68 -12.79 11.93
C ARG A 219 -4.36 -13.12 11.28
N GLY A 220 -4.24 -12.91 9.96
CA GLY A 220 -3.02 -13.14 9.20
C GLY A 220 -1.84 -12.28 9.66
N ILE A 221 -2.05 -11.00 9.93
CA ILE A 221 -1.04 -10.10 10.51
C ILE A 221 -0.54 -10.68 11.85
N ASN A 222 -1.46 -11.03 12.75
CA ASN A 222 -1.12 -11.58 14.05
C ASN A 222 -0.35 -12.91 13.94
N ASP A 223 -0.69 -13.76 12.98
CA ASP A 223 0.02 -15.01 12.72
C ASP A 223 1.44 -14.72 12.20
N ARG A 224 1.61 -13.84 11.22
CA ARG A 224 2.93 -13.47 10.71
C ARG A 224 3.81 -12.83 11.78
N CYS A 225 3.29 -11.93 12.60
CA CYS A 225 4.03 -11.37 13.75
C CYS A 225 4.51 -12.47 14.71
N ARG A 226 3.64 -13.44 15.03
CA ARG A 226 4.00 -14.55 15.91
C ARG A 226 5.10 -15.43 15.31
N ARG A 227 5.01 -15.74 14.02
CA ARG A 227 5.98 -16.58 13.30
C ARG A 227 7.30 -15.88 13.07
N LEU A 228 7.30 -14.56 12.84
CA LEU A 228 8.51 -13.76 12.65
C LEU A 228 9.25 -13.44 13.95
N ARG A 229 8.57 -13.50 15.09
CA ARG A 229 9.18 -13.17 16.38
C ARG A 229 10.50 -13.88 16.69
N PRO A 230 10.69 -15.19 16.42
CA PRO A 230 11.96 -15.88 16.64
C PRO A 230 13.11 -15.34 15.78
N TYR A 231 12.81 -14.69 14.65
CA TYR A 231 13.77 -14.19 13.68
C TYR A 231 14.03 -12.69 13.82
N ALA A 232 13.46 -12.02 14.84
CA ALA A 232 13.55 -10.56 14.98
C ALA A 232 14.99 -10.05 15.05
N GLU A 233 15.86 -10.73 15.80
CA GLU A 233 17.29 -10.37 15.92
C GLU A 233 18.01 -10.55 14.58
N MET A 234 17.80 -11.68 13.89
CA MET A 234 18.37 -11.94 12.56
C MET A 234 17.93 -10.88 11.53
N LEU A 235 16.66 -10.48 11.57
CA LEU A 235 16.13 -9.45 10.68
C LEU A 235 16.78 -8.08 10.94
N VAL A 236 17.04 -7.74 12.21
CA VAL A 236 17.77 -6.51 12.57
C VAL A 236 19.23 -6.60 12.14
N ASP A 237 19.88 -7.75 12.33
CA ASP A 237 21.25 -7.98 11.90
C ASP A 237 21.41 -7.91 10.38
N GLY A 238 20.38 -8.32 9.64
CA GLY A 238 20.33 -8.24 8.19
C GLY A 238 20.47 -6.83 7.61
N PHE A 239 20.21 -5.77 8.41
CA PHE A 239 20.50 -4.39 8.00
C PHE A 239 22.01 -4.06 8.00
N GLY A 240 22.87 -4.94 8.51
CA GLY A 240 24.34 -4.76 8.51
C GLY A 240 24.81 -3.56 9.31
N ILE A 241 24.05 -3.11 10.33
CA ILE A 241 24.43 -1.99 11.19
C ILE A 241 25.64 -2.39 12.01
N PRO A 242 26.80 -1.69 11.89
CA PRO A 242 28.00 -1.99 12.65
C PRO A 242 27.75 -1.93 14.16
N GLU A 243 28.40 -2.83 14.91
CA GLU A 243 28.23 -2.93 16.37
C GLU A 243 28.53 -1.63 17.11
N GLN A 244 29.45 -0.80 16.55
CA GLN A 244 29.79 0.51 17.11
C GLN A 244 28.67 1.55 17.00
N LEU A 245 27.63 1.29 16.19
CA LEU A 245 26.47 2.16 15.97
C LEU A 245 25.21 1.63 16.63
N ARG A 246 25.25 0.47 17.24
CA ARG A 246 24.15 -0.15 17.98
C ARG A 246 23.99 0.33 19.40
#